data_c7fa4bb9764daf6a5180f8c70e480222
#
_entry.id   c7fa4bb9764daf6a5180f8c70e480222
#
_cell.length_a   1.000
_cell.length_b   1.000
_cell.length_c   1.000
_cell.angle_alpha   90.00
_cell.angle_beta   90.00
_cell.angle_gamma   90.00
#
_symmetry.space_group_name_H-M   'P 1'
#
loop_
_entity.id
_entity.type
_entity.pdbx_description
1 polymer ?
#
loop_
_entity_poly.entity_id
_entity_poly.type
_entity_poly.pdbx_seq_one_letter_code
_entity_poly.pdbx_strand_id
1 'polypeptide(L)'
;ECLVGSEMCIRDRTRRSIFSAPDAVKYRGLTADRLKELGIDFVDITDVNDEGLLYDEAGRIKIAEKFKKEKIDGLFLPHCNFGTEFECARLAKELNVPVLLWGPLDERPDENGVRLRDTQCGLFATGKVLRRFRVPFTYMTNCRLNDPVFERGLRDFMAVCNVVKTFRNMRILQISTRPYEFWSTMCNEGELLEKFNIQLTPIPMPELTDEMKKAKAEGTEVAKVVKYCRQNMEICVKDNELE
;
A
#
# COMPACT_ATOMS: atom_id res chain seq x y z
N GLU A 1 -13.75 10.98 -3.80
CA GLU A 1 -12.67 11.27 -4.79
C GLU A 1 -11.23 10.99 -4.31
N CYS A 2 -11.02 10.66 -3.05
CA CYS A 2 -9.67 10.38 -2.51
C CYS A 2 -9.12 8.97 -2.80
N LEU A 3 -9.79 8.15 -3.59
CA LEU A 3 -9.38 6.78 -3.90
C LEU A 3 -8.92 6.57 -5.35
N VAL A 4 -8.88 7.62 -6.16
CA VAL A 4 -8.43 7.56 -7.56
C VAL A 4 -7.02 8.13 -7.63
N GLY A 5 -6.03 7.27 -7.81
CA GLY A 5 -4.65 7.68 -8.08
C GLY A 5 -3.55 7.00 -7.27
N SER A 6 -3.84 5.93 -6.53
CA SER A 6 -2.76 5.07 -6.05
C SER A 6 -2.47 4.00 -7.10
N GLU A 7 -1.44 4.23 -7.90
CA GLU A 7 -0.83 3.15 -8.68
C GLU A 7 -0.29 2.12 -7.71
N MET A 8 -1.12 1.12 -7.42
CA MET A 8 -0.68 0.02 -6.62
C MET A 8 0.10 -0.92 -7.51
N CYS A 9 1.40 -0.79 -7.47
CA CYS A 9 2.28 -1.74 -8.11
C CYS A 9 2.38 -2.98 -7.25
N ILE A 10 1.67 -4.01 -7.66
CA ILE A 10 1.70 -5.30 -6.99
C ILE A 10 2.20 -6.33 -7.97
N ARG A 11 3.33 -6.96 -7.66
CA ARG A 11 3.60 -8.36 -7.99
C ARG A 11 5.04 -8.74 -7.86
N ASP A 12 5.24 -9.59 -6.92
CA ASP A 12 6.31 -10.55 -6.98
C ASP A 12 5.69 -11.93 -6.80
N ARG A 13 5.64 -12.70 -7.88
CA ARG A 13 5.14 -14.07 -7.87
C ARG A 13 6.31 -14.97 -7.70
N THR A 14 6.28 -15.78 -6.65
CA THR A 14 7.40 -16.60 -6.28
C THR A 14 7.12 -18.09 -6.50
N ARG A 15 8.18 -18.84 -6.84
CA ARG A 15 8.17 -20.28 -6.88
C ARG A 15 9.42 -20.91 -6.27
N ARG A 16 9.32 -22.19 -5.93
CA ARG A 16 10.44 -23.06 -5.55
C ARG A 16 10.57 -24.22 -6.54
N SER A 17 11.81 -24.54 -6.93
CA SER A 17 12.11 -25.49 -8.01
C SER A 17 11.66 -26.93 -7.77
N ILE A 18 11.45 -27.35 -6.51
CA ILE A 18 10.98 -28.68 -6.16
C ILE A 18 9.47 -28.90 -6.38
N PHE A 19 8.72 -27.82 -6.64
CA PHE A 19 7.28 -27.88 -6.94
C PHE A 19 7.02 -27.56 -8.40
N SER A 20 5.80 -27.83 -8.88
CA SER A 20 5.42 -27.67 -10.29
C SER A 20 5.62 -26.23 -10.79
N ALA A 21 6.54 -26.04 -11.72
CA ALA A 21 6.75 -24.76 -12.41
C ALA A 21 5.58 -24.44 -13.36
N PRO A 22 5.03 -25.38 -14.16
CA PRO A 22 3.85 -25.11 -14.99
C PRO A 22 2.64 -24.65 -14.19
N ASP A 23 2.40 -25.25 -13.02
CA ASP A 23 1.29 -24.84 -12.15
C ASP A 23 1.53 -23.43 -11.55
N ALA A 24 2.75 -23.09 -11.18
CA ALA A 24 3.09 -21.75 -10.73
C ALA A 24 2.85 -20.70 -11.84
N VAL A 25 3.25 -20.98 -13.08
CA VAL A 25 2.99 -20.09 -14.24
C VAL A 25 1.48 -19.95 -14.50
N LYS A 26 0.71 -21.03 -14.39
CA LYS A 26 -0.75 -21.01 -14.49
C LYS A 26 -1.36 -20.06 -13.46
N TYR A 27 -1.03 -20.24 -12.18
CA TYR A 27 -1.56 -19.37 -11.10
C TYR A 27 -1.08 -17.94 -11.20
N ARG A 28 0.11 -17.73 -11.75
CA ARG A 28 0.56 -16.40 -12.15
C ARG A 28 -0.45 -15.74 -13.10
N GLY A 29 -0.82 -16.42 -14.18
CA GLY A 29 -1.79 -15.92 -15.14
C GLY A 29 -3.15 -15.62 -14.50
N LEU A 30 -3.72 -16.62 -13.84
CA LEU A 30 -5.03 -16.50 -13.18
C LEU A 30 -5.09 -15.35 -12.17
N THR A 31 -4.02 -15.15 -11.38
CA THR A 31 -3.96 -14.02 -10.45
C THR A 31 -3.91 -12.69 -11.18
N ALA A 32 -3.19 -12.63 -12.32
CA ALA A 32 -3.13 -11.44 -13.16
C ALA A 32 -4.49 -11.04 -13.68
N ASP A 33 -5.17 -12.00 -14.26
CA ASP A 33 -6.46 -11.76 -14.87
C ASP A 33 -7.48 -11.34 -13.82
N ARG A 34 -7.45 -11.98 -12.64
CA ARG A 34 -8.34 -11.58 -11.54
C ARG A 34 -8.10 -10.17 -11.04
N LEU A 35 -6.86 -9.70 -10.96
CA LEU A 35 -6.56 -8.30 -10.59
C LEU A 35 -7.08 -7.32 -11.63
N LYS A 36 -6.95 -7.62 -12.93
CA LYS A 36 -7.51 -6.80 -14.01
C LYS A 36 -9.04 -6.73 -13.94
N GLU A 37 -9.71 -7.88 -13.71
CA GLU A 37 -11.16 -7.92 -13.51
C GLU A 37 -11.62 -7.03 -12.35
N LEU A 38 -10.82 -6.95 -11.27
CA LEU A 38 -11.10 -6.11 -10.13
C LEU A 38 -10.75 -4.62 -10.34
N GLY A 39 -10.24 -4.27 -11.52
CA GLY A 39 -9.82 -2.91 -11.84
C GLY A 39 -8.61 -2.44 -11.04
N ILE A 40 -7.73 -3.36 -10.64
CA ILE A 40 -6.53 -3.06 -9.88
C ILE A 40 -5.36 -2.88 -10.83
N ASP A 41 -4.78 -1.69 -10.86
CA ASP A 41 -3.56 -1.40 -11.60
C ASP A 41 -2.34 -2.03 -10.90
N PHE A 42 -1.44 -2.61 -11.70
CA PHE A 42 -0.25 -3.26 -11.16
C PHE A 42 0.90 -3.31 -12.17
N VAL A 43 2.13 -3.26 -11.65
CA VAL A 43 3.35 -3.53 -12.42
C VAL A 43 3.60 -5.03 -12.44
N ASP A 44 3.73 -5.63 -13.63
CA ASP A 44 4.03 -7.05 -13.82
C ASP A 44 5.55 -7.28 -13.93
N ILE A 45 6.00 -8.51 -13.67
CA ILE A 45 7.39 -8.96 -13.79
C ILE A 45 7.58 -9.99 -14.91
N THR A 46 6.64 -10.05 -15.86
CA THR A 46 6.71 -10.99 -17.01
C THR A 46 7.89 -10.75 -17.94
N ASP A 47 8.45 -9.56 -17.93
CA ASP A 47 9.62 -9.14 -18.69
C ASP A 47 10.97 -9.39 -17.98
N VAL A 48 10.95 -9.86 -16.74
CA VAL A 48 12.18 -10.09 -15.95
C VAL A 48 12.84 -11.42 -16.32
N ASN A 49 12.03 -12.45 -16.55
CA ASN A 49 12.45 -13.77 -17.02
C ASN A 49 11.28 -14.49 -17.73
N ASP A 50 11.57 -15.58 -18.42
CA ASP A 50 10.60 -16.34 -19.25
C ASP A 50 9.35 -16.80 -18.47
N GLU A 51 9.51 -17.09 -17.19
CA GLU A 51 8.40 -17.50 -16.32
C GLU A 51 7.64 -16.32 -15.69
N GLY A 52 8.24 -15.13 -15.62
CA GLY A 52 7.71 -13.99 -14.89
C GLY A 52 7.47 -14.31 -13.42
N LEU A 53 8.44 -14.97 -12.78
CA LEU A 53 8.39 -15.44 -11.39
C LEU A 53 9.71 -15.10 -10.67
N LEU A 54 9.63 -14.77 -9.39
CA LEU A 54 10.80 -14.63 -8.53
C LEU A 54 11.23 -16.02 -8.01
N TYR A 55 12.46 -16.40 -8.27
CA TYR A 55 13.04 -17.65 -7.77
C TYR A 55 14.55 -17.58 -7.51
N ASP A 56 15.23 -16.51 -7.91
CA ASP A 56 16.67 -16.34 -7.72
C ASP A 56 17.07 -14.88 -7.45
N GLU A 57 18.33 -14.67 -7.10
CA GLU A 57 18.88 -13.36 -6.78
C GLU A 57 18.93 -12.43 -8.00
N ALA A 58 19.27 -12.95 -9.19
CA ALA A 58 19.36 -12.13 -10.40
C ALA A 58 17.98 -11.55 -10.76
N GLY A 59 16.93 -12.36 -10.67
CA GLY A 59 15.55 -11.91 -10.83
C GLY A 59 15.16 -10.87 -9.77
N ARG A 60 15.50 -11.10 -8.50
CA ARG A 60 15.22 -10.15 -7.42
C ARG A 60 15.82 -8.77 -7.69
N ILE A 61 17.07 -8.70 -8.13
CA ILE A 61 17.75 -7.43 -8.41
C ILE A 61 16.98 -6.66 -9.51
N LYS A 62 16.69 -7.32 -10.63
CA LYS A 62 15.94 -6.70 -11.75
C LYS A 62 14.55 -6.23 -11.31
N ILE A 63 13.86 -7.03 -10.50
CA ILE A 63 12.53 -6.67 -9.95
C ILE A 63 12.64 -5.45 -9.04
N ALA A 64 13.64 -5.41 -8.16
CA ALA A 64 13.84 -4.29 -7.25
C ALA A 64 14.11 -2.98 -8.01
N GLU A 65 14.95 -3.02 -9.04
CA GLU A 65 15.23 -1.87 -9.91
C GLU A 65 13.97 -1.38 -10.63
N LYS A 66 13.21 -2.31 -11.23
CA LYS A 66 11.95 -2.00 -11.91
C LYS A 66 10.96 -1.35 -10.96
N PHE A 67 10.72 -1.93 -9.79
CA PHE A 67 9.75 -1.45 -8.82
C PHE A 67 10.13 -0.09 -8.21
N LYS A 68 11.41 0.16 -8.00
CA LYS A 68 11.91 1.49 -7.60
C LYS A 68 11.67 2.54 -8.67
N LYS A 69 11.89 2.19 -9.95
CA LYS A 69 11.64 3.09 -11.09
C LYS A 69 10.15 3.45 -11.21
N GLU A 70 9.28 2.47 -11.06
CA GLU A 70 7.82 2.63 -11.11
C GLU A 70 7.23 3.22 -9.80
N LYS A 71 8.05 3.41 -8.76
CA LYS A 71 7.65 4.01 -7.45
C LYS A 71 6.44 3.34 -6.83
N ILE A 72 6.49 2.02 -6.68
CA ILE A 72 5.38 1.24 -6.14
C ILE A 72 4.98 1.65 -4.73
N ASP A 73 3.68 1.60 -4.44
CA ASP A 73 3.11 1.94 -3.12
C ASP A 73 2.93 0.72 -2.19
N GLY A 74 2.98 -0.49 -2.74
CA GLY A 74 2.84 -1.74 -1.98
C GLY A 74 3.36 -2.95 -2.74
N LEU A 75 3.68 -4.00 -2.03
CA LEU A 75 4.23 -5.25 -2.55
C LEU A 75 3.28 -6.42 -2.25
N PHE A 76 2.64 -6.98 -3.27
CA PHE A 76 1.85 -8.20 -3.15
C PHE A 76 2.70 -9.40 -3.51
N LEU A 77 2.85 -10.36 -2.61
CA LEU A 77 3.64 -11.58 -2.75
C LEU A 77 2.72 -12.82 -2.87
N PRO A 78 2.13 -13.08 -4.05
CA PRO A 78 1.38 -14.31 -4.26
C PRO A 78 2.32 -15.49 -4.42
N HIS A 79 2.25 -16.46 -3.52
CA HIS A 79 2.95 -17.72 -3.58
C HIS A 79 2.26 -18.65 -4.58
N CYS A 80 2.70 -18.65 -5.84
CA CYS A 80 2.09 -19.47 -6.90
C CYS A 80 2.34 -20.97 -6.72
N ASN A 81 3.38 -21.34 -5.94
CA ASN A 81 3.57 -22.65 -5.32
C ASN A 81 4.15 -22.44 -3.91
N PHE A 82 5.18 -23.15 -3.47
CA PHE A 82 5.82 -22.92 -2.16
C PHE A 82 6.47 -21.53 -2.04
N GLY A 83 7.07 -21.02 -3.12
CA GLY A 83 7.77 -19.76 -3.14
C GLY A 83 9.21 -19.81 -2.64
N THR A 84 9.94 -18.69 -2.78
CA THR A 84 11.31 -18.50 -2.29
C THR A 84 11.33 -17.49 -1.14
N GLU A 85 11.35 -17.98 0.09
CA GLU A 85 11.24 -17.18 1.31
C GLU A 85 12.33 -16.11 1.46
N PHE A 86 13.56 -16.43 1.05
CA PHE A 86 14.71 -15.53 1.24
C PHE A 86 14.73 -14.40 0.20
N GLU A 87 14.40 -14.65 -1.06
CA GLU A 87 14.35 -13.59 -2.06
C GLU A 87 13.14 -12.66 -1.86
N CYS A 88 11.98 -13.22 -1.48
CA CYS A 88 10.82 -12.43 -1.10
C CYS A 88 11.13 -11.48 0.07
N ALA A 89 11.80 -11.98 1.10
CA ALA A 89 12.13 -11.16 2.27
C ALA A 89 13.20 -10.09 1.98
N ARG A 90 14.20 -10.41 1.16
CA ARG A 90 15.21 -9.44 0.70
C ARG A 90 14.57 -8.35 -0.14
N LEU A 91 13.72 -8.70 -1.10
CA LEU A 91 13.00 -7.74 -1.93
C LEU A 91 12.12 -6.82 -1.09
N ALA A 92 11.32 -7.40 -0.19
CA ALA A 92 10.45 -6.64 0.71
C ALA A 92 11.25 -5.69 1.62
N LYS A 93 12.39 -6.12 2.14
CA LYS A 93 13.30 -5.29 2.94
C LYS A 93 13.88 -4.14 2.14
N GLU A 94 14.27 -4.40 0.90
CA GLU A 94 14.90 -3.42 0.01
C GLU A 94 13.91 -2.34 -0.45
N LEU A 95 12.66 -2.72 -0.76
CA LEU A 95 11.63 -1.80 -1.23
C LEU A 95 11.02 -0.96 -0.10
N ASN A 96 10.97 -1.48 1.12
CA ASN A 96 10.44 -0.80 2.31
C ASN A 96 9.03 -0.21 2.13
N VAL A 97 8.15 -0.92 1.44
CA VAL A 97 6.73 -0.62 1.27
C VAL A 97 5.87 -1.63 2.03
N PRO A 98 4.57 -1.36 2.25
CA PRO A 98 3.65 -2.38 2.79
C PRO A 98 3.69 -3.67 2.00
N VAL A 99 3.59 -4.80 2.68
CA VAL A 99 3.68 -6.14 2.09
C VAL A 99 2.41 -6.93 2.38
N LEU A 100 1.85 -7.55 1.33
CA LEU A 100 0.75 -8.51 1.43
C LEU A 100 1.23 -9.90 1.03
N LEU A 101 1.10 -10.87 1.93
CA LEU A 101 1.31 -12.29 1.64
C LEU A 101 -0.02 -12.97 1.35
N TRP A 102 -0.05 -13.74 0.28
CA TRP A 102 -1.17 -14.60 -0.06
C TRP A 102 -0.71 -15.81 -0.90
N GLY A 103 -1.47 -16.87 -0.85
CA GLY A 103 -1.35 -18.00 -1.76
C GLY A 103 -2.72 -18.66 -2.01
N PRO A 104 -2.92 -19.23 -3.20
CA PRO A 104 -4.16 -19.95 -3.48
C PRO A 104 -4.35 -21.13 -2.53
N LEU A 105 -5.60 -21.52 -2.35
CA LEU A 105 -5.93 -22.73 -1.59
C LEU A 105 -5.29 -23.93 -2.29
N ASP A 106 -4.51 -24.71 -1.51
CA ASP A 106 -3.84 -25.90 -2.03
C ASP A 106 -4.85 -27.01 -2.37
N GLU A 107 -4.61 -27.70 -3.46
CA GLU A 107 -5.38 -28.87 -3.87
C GLU A 107 -4.92 -30.12 -3.10
N ARG A 108 -5.77 -31.13 -3.07
CA ARG A 108 -5.37 -32.43 -2.51
C ARG A 108 -4.23 -33.02 -3.35
N PRO A 109 -3.31 -33.77 -2.72
CA PRO A 109 -2.33 -34.53 -3.46
C PRO A 109 -3.02 -35.44 -4.51
N ASP A 110 -2.33 -35.71 -5.61
CA ASP A 110 -2.79 -36.65 -6.60
C ASP A 110 -2.84 -38.10 -6.06
N GLU A 111 -3.24 -39.05 -6.88
CA GLU A 111 -3.34 -40.47 -6.53
C GLU A 111 -1.99 -41.10 -6.10
N ASN A 112 -0.88 -40.49 -6.46
CA ASN A 112 0.48 -40.90 -6.09
C ASN A 112 1.00 -40.13 -4.84
N GLY A 113 0.17 -39.27 -4.22
CA GLY A 113 0.55 -38.46 -3.08
C GLY A 113 1.40 -37.23 -3.43
N VAL A 114 1.53 -36.88 -4.73
CA VAL A 114 2.33 -35.75 -5.18
C VAL A 114 1.53 -34.47 -5.04
N ARG A 115 2.15 -33.45 -4.41
CA ARG A 115 1.61 -32.08 -4.31
C ARG A 115 2.20 -31.19 -5.40
N LEU A 116 1.35 -30.56 -6.20
CA LEU A 116 1.80 -29.57 -7.19
C LEU A 116 2.26 -28.28 -6.52
N ARG A 117 1.64 -27.94 -5.39
CA ARG A 117 1.90 -26.76 -4.55
C ARG A 117 1.90 -27.14 -3.08
N ASP A 118 2.46 -26.28 -2.28
CA ASP A 118 2.35 -26.29 -0.81
C ASP A 118 2.45 -24.83 -0.34
N THR A 119 1.50 -24.03 -0.81
CA THR A 119 1.51 -22.57 -0.66
C THR A 119 1.40 -22.17 0.79
N GLN A 120 0.57 -22.84 1.57
CA GLN A 120 0.40 -22.54 2.99
C GLN A 120 1.70 -22.71 3.78
N CYS A 121 2.44 -23.78 3.54
CA CYS A 121 3.74 -23.99 4.16
C CYS A 121 4.75 -22.90 3.74
N GLY A 122 4.78 -22.58 2.45
CA GLY A 122 5.63 -21.50 1.91
C GLY A 122 5.32 -20.15 2.51
N LEU A 123 4.06 -19.83 2.76
CA LEU A 123 3.64 -18.59 3.42
C LEU A 123 4.11 -18.52 4.87
N PHE A 124 4.05 -19.63 5.62
CA PHE A 124 4.60 -19.70 6.98
C PHE A 124 6.11 -19.48 6.98
N ALA A 125 6.82 -20.11 6.04
CA ALA A 125 8.26 -19.95 5.89
C ALA A 125 8.62 -18.49 5.56
N THR A 126 7.99 -17.91 4.56
CA THR A 126 8.20 -16.50 4.16
C THR A 126 7.83 -15.53 5.27
N GLY A 127 6.69 -15.73 5.93
CA GLY A 127 6.28 -14.91 7.07
C GLY A 127 7.28 -14.97 8.23
N LYS A 128 7.89 -16.14 8.48
CA LYS A 128 8.97 -16.29 9.49
C LYS A 128 10.21 -15.47 9.11
N VAL A 129 10.61 -15.50 7.83
CA VAL A 129 11.80 -14.78 7.36
C VAL A 129 11.55 -13.26 7.35
N LEU A 130 10.38 -12.81 6.91
CA LEU A 130 9.99 -11.39 6.99
C LEU A 130 10.09 -10.85 8.43
N ARG A 131 9.61 -11.61 9.43
CA ARG A 131 9.76 -11.24 10.85
C ARG A 131 11.23 -11.14 11.27
N ARG A 132 12.09 -12.06 10.84
CA ARG A 132 13.54 -11.99 11.10
C ARG A 132 14.18 -10.74 10.51
N PHE A 133 13.73 -10.31 9.32
CA PHE A 133 14.15 -9.07 8.67
C PHE A 133 13.48 -7.81 9.24
N ARG A 134 12.56 -7.96 10.21
CA ARG A 134 11.75 -6.88 10.79
C ARG A 134 10.95 -6.13 9.72
N VAL A 135 10.45 -6.85 8.72
CA VAL A 135 9.55 -6.33 7.70
C VAL A 135 8.12 -6.58 8.15
N PRO A 136 7.32 -5.54 8.38
CA PRO A 136 5.90 -5.70 8.66
C PRO A 136 5.18 -6.20 7.41
N PHE A 137 4.22 -7.10 7.59
CA PHE A 137 3.42 -7.62 6.49
C PHE A 137 2.01 -7.96 6.93
N THR A 138 1.08 -7.91 5.99
CA THR A 138 -0.29 -8.41 6.13
C THR A 138 -0.35 -9.81 5.55
N TYR A 139 -1.03 -10.72 6.25
CA TYR A 139 -1.32 -12.06 5.76
C TYR A 139 -2.79 -12.17 5.38
N MET A 140 -3.05 -12.55 4.14
CA MET A 140 -4.39 -12.91 3.68
C MET A 140 -4.55 -14.43 3.72
N THR A 141 -5.60 -14.90 4.37
CA THR A 141 -5.91 -16.34 4.44
C THR A 141 -5.92 -16.96 3.06
N ASN A 142 -5.32 -18.16 2.93
CA ASN A 142 -5.39 -18.95 1.70
C ASN A 142 -6.84 -19.13 1.25
N CYS A 143 -7.15 -18.70 0.05
CA CYS A 143 -8.49 -18.73 -0.52
C CYS A 143 -8.40 -18.88 -2.04
N ARG A 144 -9.54 -19.16 -2.68
CA ARG A 144 -9.61 -19.13 -4.14
C ARG A 144 -9.68 -17.69 -4.63
N LEU A 145 -9.24 -17.46 -5.87
CA LEU A 145 -9.27 -16.14 -6.51
C LEU A 145 -10.67 -15.51 -6.59
N ASN A 146 -11.70 -16.35 -6.67
CA ASN A 146 -13.09 -15.90 -6.74
C ASN A 146 -13.79 -15.81 -5.38
N ASP A 147 -13.09 -16.11 -4.30
CA ASP A 147 -13.66 -15.98 -2.96
C ASP A 147 -13.77 -14.49 -2.57
N PRO A 148 -14.86 -14.07 -1.90
CA PRO A 148 -15.00 -12.68 -1.44
C PRO A 148 -13.87 -12.21 -0.51
N VAL A 149 -13.20 -13.16 0.17
CA VAL A 149 -12.04 -12.88 1.03
C VAL A 149 -10.87 -12.34 0.23
N PHE A 150 -10.65 -12.85 -1.00
CA PHE A 150 -9.56 -12.38 -1.87
C PHE A 150 -9.76 -10.91 -2.27
N GLU A 151 -10.94 -10.57 -2.80
CA GLU A 151 -11.23 -9.19 -3.21
C GLU A 151 -11.16 -8.22 -2.03
N ARG A 152 -11.82 -8.56 -0.90
CA ARG A 152 -11.79 -7.73 0.30
C ARG A 152 -10.37 -7.53 0.82
N GLY A 153 -9.57 -8.61 0.92
CA GLY A 153 -8.19 -8.54 1.39
C GLY A 153 -7.31 -7.65 0.52
N LEU A 154 -7.52 -7.65 -0.80
CA LEU A 154 -6.82 -6.73 -1.71
C LEU A 154 -7.26 -5.29 -1.50
N ARG A 155 -8.56 -5.00 -1.43
CA ARG A 155 -9.07 -3.64 -1.20
C ARG A 155 -8.60 -3.06 0.13
N ASP A 156 -8.63 -3.86 1.20
CA ASP A 156 -8.11 -3.46 2.50
C ASP A 156 -6.61 -3.16 2.45
N PHE A 157 -5.85 -3.97 1.72
CA PHE A 157 -4.41 -3.73 1.53
C PHE A 157 -4.14 -2.45 0.73
N MET A 158 -4.93 -2.17 -0.31
CA MET A 158 -4.84 -0.92 -1.06
C MET A 158 -5.07 0.29 -0.16
N ALA A 159 -6.08 0.22 0.70
CA ALA A 159 -6.33 1.26 1.68
C ALA A 159 -5.13 1.46 2.63
N VAL A 160 -4.51 0.37 3.10
CA VAL A 160 -3.27 0.44 3.91
C VAL A 160 -2.14 1.12 3.15
N CYS A 161 -1.92 0.77 1.88
CA CYS A 161 -0.87 1.41 1.07
C CYS A 161 -1.10 2.92 0.94
N ASN A 162 -2.33 3.35 0.68
CA ASN A 162 -2.69 4.77 0.62
C ASN A 162 -2.44 5.50 1.94
N VAL A 163 -2.87 4.90 3.05
CA VAL A 163 -2.64 5.47 4.39
C VAL A 163 -1.14 5.64 4.66
N VAL A 164 -0.35 4.58 4.40
CA VAL A 164 1.10 4.62 4.63
C VAL A 164 1.79 5.65 3.74
N LYS A 165 1.42 5.73 2.46
CA LYS A 165 1.95 6.72 1.50
C LYS A 165 1.67 8.15 1.96
N THR A 166 0.42 8.42 2.33
CA THR A 166 0.00 9.74 2.80
C THR A 166 0.67 10.10 4.12
N PHE A 167 0.71 9.15 5.06
CA PHE A 167 1.31 9.35 6.38
C PHE A 167 2.81 9.67 6.30
N ARG A 168 3.57 8.94 5.50
CA ARG A 168 5.03 9.10 5.37
C ARG A 168 5.48 10.41 4.72
N ASN A 169 4.57 11.17 4.13
CA ASN A 169 4.89 12.44 3.47
C ASN A 169 3.97 13.57 3.93
N MET A 170 3.32 13.39 5.08
CA MET A 170 2.37 14.36 5.62
C MET A 170 3.05 15.67 5.97
N ARG A 171 2.39 16.76 5.62
CA ARG A 171 2.72 18.11 6.09
C ARG A 171 1.61 18.62 6.97
N ILE A 172 1.95 19.05 8.16
CA ILE A 172 1.00 19.55 9.16
C ILE A 172 1.24 21.02 9.34
N LEU A 173 0.23 21.84 9.02
CA LEU A 173 0.26 23.26 9.32
C LEU A 173 -0.13 23.45 10.78
N GLN A 174 0.77 24.03 11.57
CA GLN A 174 0.47 24.48 12.93
C GLN A 174 0.17 25.97 12.93
N ILE A 175 -1.06 26.34 13.22
CA ILE A 175 -1.47 27.74 13.33
C ILE A 175 -1.19 28.23 14.74
N SER A 176 -0.23 29.16 14.88
CA SER A 176 0.19 29.75 16.13
C SER A 176 0.75 28.73 17.15
N THR A 177 0.93 29.11 18.38
CA THR A 177 1.41 28.27 19.46
C THR A 177 0.24 27.61 20.18
N ARG A 178 0.47 26.38 20.71
CA ARG A 178 -0.50 25.78 21.63
C ARG A 178 -0.70 26.66 22.89
N PRO A 179 -1.87 26.65 23.51
CA PRO A 179 -2.04 27.24 24.83
C PRO A 179 -1.08 26.64 25.85
N TYR A 180 -0.54 27.44 26.75
CA TYR A 180 0.49 27.01 27.71
C TYR A 180 0.14 25.73 28.48
N GLU A 181 -1.11 25.60 28.91
CA GLU A 181 -1.59 24.49 29.75
C GLU A 181 -1.97 23.23 28.96
N PHE A 182 -1.99 23.26 27.62
CA PHE A 182 -2.40 22.13 26.77
C PHE A 182 -1.26 21.17 26.50
N TRP A 183 -0.79 20.52 27.53
CA TRP A 183 0.33 19.57 27.43
C TRP A 183 -0.05 18.31 26.66
N SER A 184 -1.32 17.94 26.63
CA SER A 184 -1.82 16.80 25.83
C SER A 184 -1.62 16.97 24.32
N THR A 185 -1.40 18.19 23.84
CA THR A 185 -1.17 18.50 22.43
C THR A 185 0.32 18.64 22.07
N MET A 186 1.22 18.35 23.02
CA MET A 186 2.66 18.34 22.74
C MET A 186 3.01 17.16 21.83
N CYS A 187 3.82 17.41 20.81
CA CYS A 187 4.38 16.38 19.94
C CYS A 187 5.90 16.54 19.83
N ASN A 188 6.57 15.45 19.50
CA ASN A 188 8.00 15.47 19.23
C ASN A 188 8.21 15.65 17.71
N GLU A 189 8.40 16.87 17.27
CA GLU A 189 8.58 17.23 15.86
C GLU A 189 9.80 16.54 15.24
N GLY A 190 10.91 16.42 15.99
CA GLY A 190 12.09 15.71 15.53
C GLY A 190 11.80 14.23 15.26
N GLU A 191 11.08 13.56 16.14
CA GLU A 191 10.69 12.16 15.95
C GLU A 191 9.74 11.97 14.76
N LEU A 192 8.79 12.92 14.56
CA LEU A 192 7.89 12.90 13.41
C LEU A 192 8.68 13.00 12.09
N LEU A 193 9.65 13.91 12.04
CA LEU A 193 10.51 14.09 10.88
C LEU A 193 11.41 12.88 10.63
N GLU A 194 12.14 12.43 11.65
CA GLU A 194 13.14 11.37 11.51
C GLU A 194 12.54 9.99 11.19
N LYS A 195 11.43 9.64 11.86
CA LYS A 195 10.80 8.33 11.70
C LYS A 195 9.83 8.24 10.53
N PHE A 196 9.14 9.32 10.23
CA PHE A 196 7.99 9.29 9.31
C PHE A 196 8.08 10.31 8.17
N ASN A 197 9.13 11.14 8.13
CA ASN A 197 9.25 12.25 7.18
C ASN A 197 8.04 13.22 7.23
N ILE A 198 7.42 13.33 8.41
CA ILE A 198 6.31 14.25 8.65
C ILE A 198 6.89 15.62 9.00
N GLN A 199 6.49 16.66 8.25
CA GLN A 199 6.95 18.01 8.45
C GLN A 199 5.87 18.83 9.16
N LEU A 200 6.21 19.40 10.30
CA LEU A 200 5.40 20.43 10.96
C LEU A 200 5.85 21.81 10.50
N THR A 201 4.92 22.61 10.00
CA THR A 201 5.18 23.99 9.54
C THR A 201 4.39 24.94 10.43
N PRO A 202 5.03 25.60 11.41
CA PRO A 202 4.36 26.59 12.25
C PRO A 202 4.24 27.93 11.49
N ILE A 203 3.07 28.54 11.57
CA ILE A 203 2.84 29.93 11.10
C ILE A 203 2.30 30.77 12.23
N PRO A 204 2.76 32.03 12.36
CA PRO A 204 2.24 32.97 13.37
C PRO A 204 0.87 33.52 12.97
N MET A 205 0.07 33.97 13.95
CA MET A 205 -1.27 34.52 13.71
C MET A 205 -1.31 35.72 12.73
N PRO A 206 -0.32 36.62 12.70
CA PRO A 206 -0.30 37.69 11.70
C PRO A 206 -0.29 37.18 10.26
N GLU A 207 0.48 36.13 9.97
CA GLU A 207 0.55 35.52 8.63
C GLU A 207 -0.81 34.92 8.22
N LEU A 208 -1.47 34.18 9.12
CA LEU A 208 -2.82 33.67 8.88
C LEU A 208 -3.80 34.82 8.58
N THR A 209 -3.75 35.92 9.40
CA THR A 209 -4.65 37.05 9.22
C THR A 209 -4.45 37.75 7.86
N ASP A 210 -3.21 37.83 7.40
CA ASP A 210 -2.91 38.44 6.10
C ASP A 210 -3.35 37.54 4.95
N GLU A 211 -3.20 36.21 5.04
CA GLU A 211 -3.73 35.27 4.05
C GLU A 211 -5.26 35.28 4.02
N MET A 212 -5.94 35.39 5.17
CA MET A 212 -7.40 35.54 5.22
C MET A 212 -7.86 36.82 4.51
N LYS A 213 -7.17 37.96 4.69
CA LYS A 213 -7.49 39.19 3.98
C LYS A 213 -7.33 39.03 2.46
N LYS A 214 -6.25 38.38 2.01
CA LYS A 214 -6.02 38.12 0.60
C LYS A 214 -7.13 37.23 0.03
N ALA A 215 -7.43 36.09 0.66
CA ALA A 215 -8.47 35.18 0.23
C ALA A 215 -9.84 35.87 0.13
N LYS A 216 -10.16 36.73 1.09
CA LYS A 216 -11.40 37.55 1.06
C LYS A 216 -11.39 38.58 -0.07
N ALA A 217 -10.27 39.21 -0.35
CA ALA A 217 -10.14 40.17 -1.45
C ALA A 217 -10.26 39.49 -2.84
N GLU A 218 -9.70 38.31 -2.99
CA GLU A 218 -9.81 37.50 -4.24
C GLU A 218 -11.20 36.91 -4.42
N GLY A 219 -11.87 36.53 -3.34
CA GLY A 219 -13.25 36.05 -3.30
C GLY A 219 -13.49 34.65 -3.90
N THR A 220 -12.57 34.12 -4.69
CA THR A 220 -12.77 32.89 -5.47
C THR A 220 -12.93 31.64 -4.59
N GLU A 221 -12.02 31.45 -3.62
CA GLU A 221 -12.06 30.29 -2.73
C GLU A 221 -13.18 30.43 -1.70
N VAL A 222 -13.40 31.62 -1.18
CA VAL A 222 -14.52 31.93 -0.28
C VAL A 222 -15.85 31.54 -0.94
N ALA A 223 -16.09 31.97 -2.19
CA ALA A 223 -17.32 31.64 -2.92
C ALA A 223 -17.51 30.12 -3.12
N LYS A 224 -16.42 29.38 -3.40
CA LYS A 224 -16.47 27.91 -3.51
C LYS A 224 -16.87 27.24 -2.20
N VAL A 225 -16.23 27.64 -1.10
CA VAL A 225 -16.51 27.09 0.23
C VAL A 225 -17.92 27.41 0.69
N VAL A 226 -18.38 28.65 0.54
CA VAL A 226 -19.76 29.07 0.85
C VAL A 226 -20.77 28.26 0.06
N LYS A 227 -20.54 28.10 -1.25
CA LYS A 227 -21.38 27.26 -2.10
C LYS A 227 -21.44 25.82 -1.61
N TYR A 228 -20.28 25.22 -1.26
CA TYR A 228 -20.22 23.88 -0.74
C TYR A 228 -21.00 23.74 0.59
N CYS A 229 -20.83 24.68 1.52
CA CYS A 229 -21.55 24.68 2.79
C CYS A 229 -23.07 24.74 2.57
N ARG A 230 -23.53 25.64 1.70
CA ARG A 230 -24.97 25.77 1.39
C ARG A 230 -25.57 24.53 0.73
N GLN A 231 -24.78 23.78 -0.01
CA GLN A 231 -25.25 22.56 -0.69
C GLN A 231 -25.25 21.32 0.22
N ASN A 232 -24.38 21.28 1.22
CA ASN A 232 -24.10 20.04 1.97
C ASN A 232 -24.35 20.14 3.48
N MET A 233 -24.65 21.34 4.02
CA MET A 233 -24.79 21.59 5.44
C MET A 233 -26.04 22.41 5.74
N GLU A 234 -26.61 22.23 6.94
CA GLU A 234 -27.61 23.13 7.48
C GLU A 234 -26.93 24.41 8.00
N ILE A 235 -27.33 25.56 7.46
CA ILE A 235 -26.73 26.84 7.82
C ILE A 235 -27.54 27.48 8.95
N CYS A 236 -26.93 27.53 10.12
CA CYS A 236 -27.52 28.09 11.34
C CYS A 236 -27.05 29.52 11.68
N VAL A 237 -26.23 30.11 10.80
CA VAL A 237 -25.71 31.48 10.97
C VAL A 237 -26.25 32.41 9.89
N LYS A 238 -26.16 33.73 10.07
CA LYS A 238 -26.56 34.69 9.04
C LYS A 238 -25.58 34.67 7.89
N ASP A 239 -26.05 35.05 6.70
CA ASP A 239 -25.23 35.02 5.47
C ASP A 239 -23.91 35.84 5.60
N ASN A 240 -23.95 36.97 6.28
CA ASN A 240 -22.76 37.81 6.51
C ASN A 240 -21.78 37.22 7.55
N GLU A 241 -22.18 36.21 8.27
CA GLU A 241 -21.32 35.51 9.24
C GLU A 241 -20.74 34.25 8.64
N LEU A 242 -21.28 33.77 7.51
CA LEU A 242 -20.77 32.62 6.79
C LEU A 242 -19.55 32.93 5.91
N GLU A 243 -19.44 34.20 5.44
CA GLU A 243 -18.32 34.73 4.64
C GLU A 243 -17.17 35.28 5.53
#